data_7c0a8ccfa0647d4fc8b067d4f33b3c72
#
_entry.id   7c0a8ccfa0647d4fc8b067d4f33b3c72
#
_cell.length_a   1.000
_cell.length_b   1.000
_cell.length_c   1.000
_cell.angle_alpha   90.00
_cell.angle_beta   90.00
_cell.angle_gamma   90.00
#
_symmetry.space_group_name_H-M   'P 1'
#
loop_
_entity.id
_entity.type
_entity.pdbx_description
1 polymer ?
#
loop_
_entity_poly.entity_id
_entity_poly.type
_entity_poly.pdbx_seq_one_letter_code
_entity_poly.pdbx_strand_id
1 'polypeptide(L)'
;MLHSSSSSKDAMNRSRATQFFLLIPVLVTFTISIRAAARQTNGYGPEVKSFLEYIRHEEDELEFQNRHREISRREYLLTKTRMAIHRQTVLNLVRESGEDSVPELHVVTAPEVDQLIEDGTALLKNIQTGDVIKEKWRYLGSVRRGETFYIFERLTRK
;
A
#
# COMPACT_ATOMS: atom_id res chain seq x y z
N MET A 1 -27.42 39.48 -66.84
CA MET A 1 -26.19 39.56 -67.69
C MET A 1 -25.28 38.51 -67.07
N LEU A 2 -25.25 37.32 -67.67
CA LEU A 2 -24.28 36.93 -68.70
C LEU A 2 -22.90 36.78 -68.02
N HIS A 3 -22.19 35.77 -68.02
CA HIS A 3 -21.90 34.60 -68.84
C HIS A 3 -20.97 33.74 -68.00
N SER A 4 -21.16 32.46 -67.97
CA SER A 4 -20.64 31.51 -68.91
C SER A 4 -19.24 30.99 -68.57
N SER A 5 -19.25 29.70 -68.31
CA SER A 5 -18.56 28.68 -69.13
C SER A 5 -17.12 28.45 -68.74
N SER A 6 -16.71 27.29 -68.50
CA SER A 6 -16.43 26.14 -69.30
C SER A 6 -15.28 25.40 -68.59
N SER A 7 -15.49 24.16 -68.23
CA SER A 7 -15.01 22.97 -68.94
C SER A 7 -13.49 22.81 -69.04
N SER A 8 -13.04 21.72 -68.55
CA SER A 8 -12.27 20.67 -69.22
C SER A 8 -11.52 19.88 -68.15
N LYS A 9 -11.89 18.62 -67.88
CA LYS A 9 -11.34 17.40 -68.43
C LYS A 9 -9.82 17.43 -68.64
N ASP A 10 -9.23 16.60 -67.83
CA ASP A 10 -8.37 15.46 -68.25
C ASP A 10 -7.71 14.92 -67.01
N ALA A 11 -8.07 13.81 -66.55
CA ALA A 11 -7.67 12.49 -67.01
C ALA A 11 -6.19 12.16 -66.72
N MET A 12 -6.17 11.15 -65.98
CA MET A 12 -5.18 10.07 -66.16
C MET A 12 -3.96 10.06 -65.24
N ASN A 13 -4.06 9.19 -64.35
CA ASN A 13 -3.30 7.92 -64.41
C ASN A 13 -2.32 7.66 -63.28
N ARG A 14 -2.62 6.60 -62.58
CA ARG A 14 -1.68 5.59 -62.06
C ARG A 14 -0.72 6.02 -60.94
N SER A 15 -0.95 5.53 -59.74
CA SER A 15 -0.12 4.37 -59.38
C SER A 15 -0.66 3.76 -58.07
N ARG A 16 -0.96 2.49 -58.19
CA ARG A 16 -1.25 1.60 -57.05
C ARG A 16 0.04 1.45 -56.26
N ALA A 17 0.00 1.86 -54.99
CA ALA A 17 0.90 1.33 -53.98
C ALA A 17 0.06 0.94 -52.79
N THR A 18 -0.31 -0.32 -52.78
CA THR A 18 -0.94 -1.02 -51.71
C THR A 18 0.09 -1.10 -50.57
N GLN A 19 0.07 -0.15 -49.62
CA GLN A 19 0.76 -0.32 -48.36
C GLN A 19 -0.20 -0.99 -47.37
N PHE A 20 -0.09 -2.30 -47.28
CA PHE A 20 -0.60 -3.09 -46.18
C PHE A 20 0.14 -2.65 -44.91
N PHE A 21 -0.48 -1.74 -44.16
CA PHE A 21 -0.14 -1.53 -42.77
C PHE A 21 -0.67 -2.73 -41.98
N LEU A 22 0.22 -3.67 -41.72
CA LEU A 22 0.06 -4.73 -40.74
C LEU A 22 -0.05 -4.07 -39.38
N LEU A 23 -1.28 -3.79 -38.94
CA LEU A 23 -1.62 -3.49 -37.54
C LEU A 23 -1.41 -4.77 -36.74
N ILE A 24 -0.25 -4.91 -36.15
CA ILE A 24 -0.01 -5.91 -35.10
C ILE A 24 -0.65 -5.37 -33.83
N PRO A 25 -1.73 -5.98 -33.30
CA PRO A 25 -2.22 -5.64 -32.00
C PRO A 25 -1.21 -6.17 -30.98
N VAL A 26 -0.43 -5.27 -30.38
CA VAL A 26 0.34 -5.58 -29.19
C VAL A 26 -0.65 -5.82 -28.06
N LEU A 27 -1.00 -7.09 -27.88
CA LEU A 27 -1.78 -7.56 -26.76
C LEU A 27 -0.86 -7.52 -25.53
N VAL A 28 -0.83 -6.37 -24.85
CA VAL A 28 -0.18 -6.26 -23.55
C VAL A 28 -1.03 -7.05 -22.58
N THR A 29 -0.70 -8.32 -22.41
CA THR A 29 -1.27 -9.15 -21.34
C THR A 29 -0.68 -8.67 -20.03
N PHE A 30 -1.45 -7.82 -19.32
CA PHE A 30 -1.19 -7.44 -17.95
C PHE A 30 -1.52 -8.65 -17.07
N THR A 31 -0.58 -9.58 -16.99
CA THR A 31 -0.64 -10.67 -16.02
C THR A 31 -0.37 -10.10 -14.64
N ILE A 32 -1.45 -9.74 -13.94
CA ILE A 32 -1.39 -9.39 -12.53
C ILE A 32 -0.96 -10.64 -11.77
N SER A 33 0.31 -10.69 -11.43
CA SER A 33 0.90 -11.77 -10.64
C SER A 33 0.43 -11.66 -9.19
N ILE A 34 -0.76 -12.22 -8.89
CA ILE A 34 -1.31 -12.36 -7.52
C ILE A 34 -0.55 -13.43 -6.71
N ARG A 35 0.53 -13.99 -7.23
CA ARG A 35 1.27 -15.08 -6.59
C ARG A 35 2.49 -14.67 -5.76
N ALA A 36 2.69 -13.39 -5.47
CA ALA A 36 3.93 -12.93 -4.81
C ALA A 36 3.90 -12.97 -3.27
N ALA A 37 2.73 -13.07 -2.62
CA ALA A 37 2.65 -12.96 -1.17
C ALA A 37 3.20 -14.17 -0.39
N ALA A 38 3.19 -15.37 -0.98
CA ALA A 38 3.62 -16.60 -0.28
C ALA A 38 5.13 -16.93 -0.44
N ARG A 39 5.87 -16.20 -1.25
CA ARG A 39 7.28 -16.51 -1.57
C ARG A 39 8.32 -15.62 -0.89
N GLN A 40 7.91 -14.58 -0.16
CA GLN A 40 8.85 -13.62 0.42
C GLN A 40 9.44 -13.98 1.79
N THR A 41 8.99 -15.05 2.45
CA THR A 41 9.55 -15.45 3.76
C THR A 41 10.93 -16.08 3.68
N ASN A 42 11.34 -16.58 2.52
CA ASN A 42 12.63 -17.27 2.38
C ASN A 42 13.86 -16.33 2.35
N GLY A 43 13.66 -15.01 2.25
CA GLY A 43 14.74 -14.01 2.22
C GLY A 43 14.94 -13.25 3.53
N TYR A 44 14.04 -13.38 4.51
CA TYR A 44 14.14 -12.69 5.79
C TYR A 44 14.97 -13.49 6.80
N GLY A 45 15.64 -12.78 7.69
CA GLY A 45 16.38 -13.39 8.80
C GLY A 45 15.47 -13.95 9.90
N PRO A 46 16.05 -14.52 10.96
CA PRO A 46 15.30 -15.21 12.01
C PRO A 46 14.37 -14.29 12.80
N GLU A 47 14.74 -13.02 13.03
CA GLU A 47 13.91 -12.09 13.82
C GLU A 47 12.62 -11.74 13.07
N VAL A 48 12.72 -11.38 11.80
CA VAL A 48 11.55 -11.10 10.96
C VAL A 48 10.68 -12.34 10.75
N LYS A 49 11.27 -13.53 10.62
CA LYS A 49 10.51 -14.79 10.54
C LYS A 49 9.69 -15.03 11.80
N SER A 50 10.30 -14.87 12.97
CA SER A 50 9.60 -15.03 14.26
C SER A 50 8.46 -14.02 14.41
N PHE A 51 8.67 -12.77 13.98
CA PHE A 51 7.62 -11.77 13.94
C PHE A 51 6.46 -12.16 13.01
N LEU A 52 6.75 -12.68 11.82
CA LEU A 52 5.71 -13.12 10.88
C LEU A 52 4.93 -14.33 11.40
N GLU A 53 5.57 -15.24 12.10
CA GLU A 53 4.90 -16.36 12.78
C GLU A 53 4.02 -15.86 13.92
N TYR A 54 4.51 -14.93 14.73
CA TYR A 54 3.71 -14.29 15.78
C TYR A 54 2.45 -13.63 15.19
N ILE A 55 2.59 -12.79 14.17
CA ILE A 55 1.43 -12.14 13.52
C ILE A 55 0.43 -13.16 12.98
N ARG A 56 0.90 -14.28 12.42
CA ARG A 56 0.01 -15.34 11.94
C ARG A 56 -0.78 -15.98 13.08
N HIS A 57 -0.14 -16.26 14.22
CA HIS A 57 -0.83 -16.78 15.39
C HIS A 57 -1.89 -15.83 15.92
N GLU A 58 -1.60 -14.54 15.96
CA GLU A 58 -2.55 -13.52 16.35
C GLU A 58 -3.73 -13.43 15.35
N GLU A 59 -3.46 -13.55 14.05
CA GLU A 59 -4.50 -13.60 13.01
C GLU A 59 -5.41 -14.82 13.19
N ASP A 60 -4.84 -15.99 13.48
CA ASP A 60 -5.59 -17.24 13.73
C ASP A 60 -6.47 -17.12 14.99
N GLU A 61 -5.95 -16.55 16.07
CA GLU A 61 -6.69 -16.29 17.31
C GLU A 61 -7.84 -15.31 17.08
N LEU A 62 -7.58 -14.22 16.37
CA LEU A 62 -8.59 -13.22 16.02
C LEU A 62 -9.74 -13.84 15.18
N GLU A 63 -9.40 -14.72 14.24
CA GLU A 63 -10.39 -15.47 13.45
C GLU A 63 -11.21 -16.44 14.33
N PHE A 64 -10.57 -17.08 15.31
CA PHE A 64 -11.25 -17.93 16.28
C PHE A 64 -12.27 -17.13 17.09
N GLN A 65 -11.85 -16.01 17.70
CA GLN A 65 -12.72 -15.14 18.50
C GLN A 65 -13.92 -14.60 17.69
N ASN A 66 -13.68 -14.22 16.43
CA ASN A 66 -14.75 -13.76 15.54
C ASN A 66 -15.75 -14.89 15.22
N ARG A 67 -15.28 -16.13 14.97
CA ARG A 67 -16.15 -17.28 14.70
C ARG A 67 -17.01 -17.66 15.92
N HIS A 68 -16.44 -17.53 17.13
CA HIS A 68 -17.13 -17.82 18.38
C HIS A 68 -17.95 -16.64 18.92
N ARG A 69 -17.95 -15.50 18.19
CA ARG A 69 -18.66 -14.27 18.57
C ARG A 69 -18.19 -13.68 19.91
N GLU A 70 -16.95 -13.89 20.27
CA GLU A 70 -16.32 -13.34 21.48
C GLU A 70 -16.00 -11.86 21.32
N ILE A 71 -15.83 -11.41 20.07
CA ILE A 71 -15.59 -10.02 19.70
C ILE A 71 -16.65 -9.52 18.70
N SER A 72 -16.86 -8.20 18.68
CA SER A 72 -17.76 -7.58 17.73
C SER A 72 -17.17 -7.60 16.32
N ARG A 73 -18.04 -7.56 15.29
CA ARG A 73 -17.61 -7.45 13.89
C ARG A 73 -16.74 -6.22 13.64
N ARG A 74 -17.06 -5.10 14.31
CA ARG A 74 -16.27 -3.86 14.20
C ARG A 74 -14.87 -4.05 14.77
N GLU A 75 -14.77 -4.61 15.95
CA GLU A 75 -13.50 -4.89 16.62
C GLU A 75 -12.63 -5.85 15.82
N TYR A 76 -13.21 -6.94 15.31
CA TYR A 76 -12.53 -7.84 14.39
C TYR A 76 -11.92 -7.12 13.19
N LEU A 77 -12.70 -6.29 12.49
CA LEU A 77 -12.22 -5.58 11.31
C LEU A 77 -11.15 -4.55 11.65
N LEU A 78 -11.29 -3.85 12.76
CA LEU A 78 -10.32 -2.88 13.24
C LEU A 78 -8.98 -3.54 13.56
N THR A 79 -9.01 -4.62 14.35
CA THR A 79 -7.83 -5.38 14.76
C THR A 79 -7.14 -6.03 13.56
N LYS A 80 -7.90 -6.67 12.68
CA LYS A 80 -7.37 -7.27 11.44
C LYS A 80 -6.67 -6.24 10.55
N THR A 81 -7.27 -5.06 10.42
CA THR A 81 -6.66 -3.96 9.64
C THR A 81 -5.37 -3.46 10.30
N ARG A 82 -5.38 -3.29 11.62
CA ARG A 82 -4.21 -2.89 12.41
C ARG A 82 -3.03 -3.86 12.23
N MET A 83 -3.31 -5.17 12.34
CA MET A 83 -2.29 -6.20 12.15
C MET A 83 -1.71 -6.20 10.74
N ALA A 84 -2.55 -6.04 9.72
CA ALA A 84 -2.11 -5.94 8.34
C ALA A 84 -1.22 -4.71 8.08
N ILE A 85 -1.55 -3.55 8.66
CA ILE A 85 -0.75 -2.33 8.59
C ILE A 85 0.58 -2.55 9.32
N HIS A 86 0.55 -3.10 10.54
CA HIS A 86 1.74 -3.39 11.33
C HIS A 86 2.71 -4.29 10.54
N ARG A 87 2.23 -5.43 10.07
CA ARG A 87 3.01 -6.37 9.26
C ARG A 87 3.64 -5.69 8.04
N GLN A 88 2.84 -4.93 7.28
CA GLN A 88 3.33 -4.28 6.07
C GLN A 88 4.40 -3.22 6.39
N THR A 89 4.22 -2.45 7.46
CA THR A 89 5.17 -1.42 7.87
C THR A 89 6.51 -2.04 8.29
N VAL A 90 6.50 -3.10 9.13
CA VAL A 90 7.72 -3.81 9.50
C VAL A 90 8.45 -4.31 8.25
N LEU A 91 7.74 -4.98 7.34
CA LEU A 91 8.36 -5.50 6.12
C LEU A 91 8.96 -4.42 5.21
N ASN A 92 8.35 -3.23 5.18
CA ASN A 92 8.90 -2.10 4.43
C ASN A 92 10.19 -1.59 5.09
N LEU A 93 10.18 -1.36 6.41
CA LEU A 93 11.35 -0.88 7.15
C LEU A 93 12.53 -1.85 7.07
N VAL A 94 12.28 -3.15 7.22
CA VAL A 94 13.30 -4.19 7.05
C VAL A 94 13.89 -4.19 5.64
N ARG A 95 13.06 -4.00 4.63
CA ARG A 95 13.52 -3.93 3.23
C ARG A 95 14.34 -2.67 2.97
N GLU A 96 13.98 -1.55 3.56
CA GLU A 96 14.67 -0.27 3.42
C GLU A 96 16.00 -0.25 4.17
N SER A 97 16.04 -0.81 5.38
CA SER A 97 17.26 -0.89 6.19
C SER A 97 18.22 -1.99 5.74
N GLY A 98 17.69 -3.09 5.19
CA GLY A 98 18.44 -4.31 4.92
C GLY A 98 18.83 -5.11 6.18
N GLU A 99 18.32 -4.70 7.35
CA GLU A 99 18.62 -5.34 8.65
C GLU A 99 17.51 -6.33 9.02
N ASP A 100 17.92 -7.46 9.65
CA ASP A 100 16.97 -8.41 10.25
C ASP A 100 16.64 -7.94 11.67
N SER A 101 15.93 -6.83 11.76
CA SER A 101 15.51 -6.23 13.04
C SER A 101 14.06 -5.75 12.92
N VAL A 102 13.25 -6.12 13.91
CA VAL A 102 11.84 -5.74 14.00
C VAL A 102 11.71 -4.53 14.92
N PRO A 103 11.39 -3.34 14.38
CA PRO A 103 11.19 -2.16 15.22
C PRO A 103 9.90 -2.29 16.05
N GLU A 104 9.90 -1.70 17.24
CA GLU A 104 8.71 -1.60 18.08
C GLU A 104 7.76 -0.57 17.47
N LEU A 105 6.67 -1.04 16.86
CA LEU A 105 5.68 -0.19 16.19
C LEU A 105 4.37 -0.14 16.97
N HIS A 106 3.77 1.04 16.98
CA HIS A 106 2.41 1.27 17.47
C HIS A 106 1.54 1.78 16.32
N VAL A 107 0.50 1.00 16.00
CA VAL A 107 -0.51 1.35 14.99
C VAL A 107 -1.79 1.69 15.72
N VAL A 108 -2.13 2.95 15.81
CA VAL A 108 -3.19 3.49 16.67
C VAL A 108 -4.18 4.34 15.88
N THR A 109 -5.43 4.41 16.34
CA THR A 109 -6.43 5.35 15.84
C THR A 109 -6.32 6.70 16.54
N ALA A 110 -6.93 7.76 16.01
CA ALA A 110 -6.84 9.10 16.61
C ALA A 110 -7.20 9.14 18.11
N PRO A 111 -8.27 8.49 18.60
CA PRO A 111 -8.57 8.47 20.04
C PRO A 111 -7.54 7.75 20.90
N GLU A 112 -6.76 6.82 20.32
CA GLU A 112 -5.74 6.06 21.04
C GLU A 112 -4.40 6.79 21.10
N VAL A 113 -4.20 7.81 20.26
CA VAL A 113 -2.92 8.56 20.24
C VAL A 113 -2.67 9.27 21.56
N ASP A 114 -3.71 9.79 22.23
CA ASP A 114 -3.58 10.46 23.54
C ASP A 114 -3.15 9.49 24.66
N GLN A 115 -3.43 8.19 24.50
CA GLN A 115 -2.95 7.15 25.43
C GLN A 115 -1.45 6.84 25.20
N LEU A 116 -0.98 7.01 23.98
CA LEU A 116 0.41 6.77 23.61
C LEU A 116 1.30 8.00 23.88
N ILE A 117 0.78 9.18 23.56
CA ILE A 117 1.50 10.47 23.58
C ILE A 117 0.56 11.50 24.19
N GLU A 118 0.96 12.11 25.28
CA GLU A 118 0.22 13.21 25.93
C GLU A 118 -0.02 14.36 24.91
N ASP A 119 -1.25 14.82 24.80
CA ASP A 119 -1.71 15.79 23.79
C ASP A 119 -1.52 15.31 22.33
N GLY A 120 -1.46 14.00 22.14
CA GLY A 120 -1.15 13.38 20.84
C GLY A 120 -2.13 13.76 19.74
N THR A 121 -3.44 13.82 20.02
CA THR A 121 -4.46 14.22 19.05
C THR A 121 -4.22 15.64 18.52
N ALA A 122 -3.75 16.55 19.36
CA ALA A 122 -3.43 17.93 18.95
C ALA A 122 -2.20 17.95 18.01
N LEU A 123 -1.23 17.08 18.27
CA LEU A 123 -0.01 16.95 17.44
C LEU A 123 -0.33 16.45 16.03
N LEU A 124 -1.34 15.58 15.86
CA LEU A 124 -1.70 15.00 14.56
C LEU A 124 -2.04 16.02 13.48
N LYS A 125 -2.38 17.26 13.84
CA LYS A 125 -2.74 18.32 12.89
C LYS A 125 -1.55 18.83 12.09
N ASN A 126 -0.35 18.79 12.67
CA ASN A 126 0.85 19.43 12.11
C ASN A 126 2.05 18.48 11.97
N ILE A 127 1.90 17.22 12.37
CA ILE A 127 2.98 16.24 12.37
C ILE A 127 3.35 15.83 10.95
N GLN A 128 4.64 15.70 10.68
CA GLN A 128 5.18 15.22 9.41
C GLN A 128 5.89 13.87 9.60
N THR A 129 5.88 13.06 8.53
CA THR A 129 6.59 11.79 8.53
C THR A 129 8.09 12.02 8.83
N GLY A 130 8.60 11.27 9.80
CA GLY A 130 9.97 11.39 10.30
C GLY A 130 10.10 12.24 11.57
N ASP A 131 9.07 13.00 11.96
CA ASP A 131 9.11 13.80 13.18
C ASP A 131 9.33 12.92 14.42
N VAL A 132 10.18 13.41 15.32
CA VAL A 132 10.45 12.75 16.60
C VAL A 132 9.77 13.51 17.72
N ILE A 133 8.91 12.81 18.47
CA ILE A 133 8.08 13.37 19.53
C ILE A 133 8.65 12.92 20.88
N LYS A 134 8.92 13.89 21.78
CA LYS A 134 9.41 13.65 23.15
C LYS A 134 10.64 12.69 23.16
N GLU A 135 11.47 12.73 22.11
CA GLU A 135 12.68 11.88 21.95
C GLU A 135 12.39 10.36 22.06
N LYS A 136 11.14 9.97 22.00
CA LYS A 136 10.70 8.60 22.24
C LYS A 136 9.97 7.99 21.07
N TRP A 137 9.24 8.79 20.30
CA TRP A 137 8.39 8.32 19.23
C TRP A 137 8.77 8.95 17.91
N ARG A 138 8.97 8.15 16.87
CA ARG A 138 9.11 8.61 15.50
C ARG A 138 7.79 8.38 14.78
N TYR A 139 7.21 9.44 14.20
CA TYR A 139 6.03 9.29 13.37
C TYR A 139 6.39 8.79 11.99
N LEU A 140 5.82 7.64 11.58
CA LEU A 140 6.10 7.00 10.29
C LEU A 140 5.06 7.34 9.22
N GLY A 141 3.90 7.86 9.61
CA GLY A 141 2.83 8.21 8.68
C GLY A 141 1.47 7.74 9.12
N SER A 142 0.48 7.89 8.23
CA SER A 142 -0.88 7.42 8.47
C SER A 142 -1.42 6.62 7.27
N VAL A 143 -2.32 5.69 7.56
CA VAL A 143 -3.02 4.87 6.57
C VAL A 143 -4.52 4.94 6.82
N ARG A 144 -5.29 5.25 5.77
CA ARG A 144 -6.76 5.28 5.85
C ARG A 144 -7.33 3.98 5.29
N ARG A 145 -8.03 3.23 6.16
CA ARG A 145 -8.72 1.98 5.83
C ARG A 145 -10.05 1.90 6.58
N GLY A 146 -11.06 2.66 6.10
CA GLY A 146 -12.28 2.91 6.86
C GLY A 146 -12.06 3.94 7.95
N GLU A 147 -11.19 3.64 8.92
CA GLU A 147 -10.63 4.59 9.90
C GLU A 147 -9.23 5.03 9.49
N THR A 148 -8.71 6.07 10.14
CA THR A 148 -7.32 6.51 9.97
C THR A 148 -6.46 5.93 11.08
N PHE A 149 -5.43 5.21 10.69
CA PHE A 149 -4.41 4.66 11.58
C PHE A 149 -3.15 5.50 11.47
N TYR A 150 -2.57 5.81 12.61
CA TYR A 150 -1.30 6.53 12.75
C TYR A 150 -0.24 5.54 13.22
N ILE A 151 0.94 5.63 12.64
CA ILE A 151 2.01 4.66 12.87
C ILE A 151 3.17 5.38 13.54
N PHE A 152 3.55 4.88 14.71
CA PHE A 152 4.67 5.38 15.49
C PHE A 152 5.66 4.26 15.74
N GLU A 153 6.93 4.58 15.62
CA GLU A 153 8.05 3.74 16.03
C GLU A 153 8.57 4.21 17.37
N ARG A 154 8.73 3.29 18.30
CA ARG A 154 9.37 3.60 19.56
C ARG A 154 10.89 3.61 19.41
N LEU A 155 11.52 4.74 19.72
CA LEU A 155 12.97 4.89 19.68
C LEU A 155 13.55 4.31 20.97
N THR A 156 14.43 3.32 20.84
CA THR A 156 15.21 2.79 21.96
C THR A 156 16.39 3.73 22.19
N ARG A 157 16.56 4.28 23.38
CA ARG A 157 17.80 4.99 23.73
C ARG A 157 18.94 3.98 23.68
N LYS A 158 19.92 4.23 22.82
CA LYS A 158 21.20 3.52 22.86
C LYS A 158 22.05 4.01 23.99
#